data_7a7a77c0d4808cc5d1669f7f3ca34bc3
#
_entry.id   7a7a77c0d4808cc5d1669f7f3ca34bc3
#
_cell.length_a   1.000
_cell.length_b   1.000
_cell.length_c   1.000
_cell.angle_alpha   90.00
_cell.angle_beta   90.00
_cell.angle_gamma   90.00
#
_symmetry.space_group_name_H-M   'P 1'
#
loop_
_entity.id
_entity.type
_entity.pdbx_description
1 polymer ?
#
loop_
_entity_poly.entity_id
_entity_poly.type
_entity_poly.pdbx_seq_one_letter_code
_entity_poly.pdbx_strand_id
1 'polypeptide(L)'
;MKKTNSSPISTLKYALGPGLILAAAAIGVSHLVQSTRAGAEYGFLLVWAILLASLSKYPFLEFGPRYTIATGESVLHGYKRLGKWALWTFTTFTLLTMNVVQAAVTIVTASLAAKLTGIALTPFIWSTIILLICISILMVGKYSALDKIIKLIIVILSVSTTIAVIVAFGSSGAAIPPPVAPSIWTVGGVSFLIALMGWMPILIDASAWHSLWILERIKQTGYSPKLKESLIDFNVGYIGASVLAIAFLALGALVLYGSGENFAISGTQFTSKLISLYTSTLGNWAYWIIVVAAFTAMFSTTLTVTDAYPRTISYILNLNAAESEEPLGYKSYNSMLIIISALSLVVLYLAGSRFIFMVDLATTISFLSAPVFAFINYKLIFSGRFKQHNTPPNWLKWLSWFGLAFITSFAVLFLYWKLSFS
;
A
#
# COMPACT_ATOMS: atom_id res chain seq x y z
N MET A 1 10.22 1.19 34.21
CA MET A 1 11.02 0.99 32.97
C MET A 1 12.08 -0.06 33.22
N LYS A 2 11.89 -1.29 32.71
CA LYS A 2 12.93 -2.33 32.78
C LYS A 2 14.02 -2.02 31.76
N LYS A 3 15.19 -1.59 32.22
CA LYS A 3 16.43 -1.63 31.41
C LYS A 3 16.82 -3.12 31.27
N THR A 4 16.38 -3.74 30.18
CA THR A 4 16.92 -5.06 29.82
C THR A 4 18.24 -4.82 29.08
N ASN A 5 19.36 -5.26 29.67
CA ASN A 5 20.63 -5.47 29.01
C ASN A 5 20.49 -6.64 28.01
N SER A 6 19.67 -6.46 26.98
CA SER A 6 19.43 -7.46 25.95
C SER A 6 20.31 -7.14 24.74
N SER A 7 20.83 -8.18 24.08
CA SER A 7 21.62 -8.04 22.86
C SER A 7 20.84 -7.25 21.79
N PRO A 8 21.49 -6.52 20.86
CA PRO A 8 20.82 -5.74 19.82
C PRO A 8 19.84 -6.55 18.97
N ILE A 9 20.08 -7.85 18.81
CA ILE A 9 19.19 -8.77 18.06
C ILE A 9 17.92 -9.07 18.83
N SER A 10 17.99 -9.16 20.17
CA SER A 10 16.81 -9.46 21.01
C SER A 10 15.84 -8.28 21.10
N THR A 11 16.32 -7.04 20.95
CA THR A 11 15.48 -5.83 20.97
C THR A 11 14.79 -5.59 19.62
N LEU A 12 15.45 -5.93 18.49
CA LEU A 12 14.91 -5.76 17.15
C LEU A 12 13.59 -6.53 16.96
N LYS A 13 13.45 -7.72 17.54
CA LYS A 13 12.21 -8.51 17.46
C LYS A 13 10.98 -7.80 18.08
N TYR A 14 11.17 -6.90 19.04
CA TYR A 14 10.09 -6.09 19.61
C TYR A 14 9.79 -4.86 18.76
N ALA A 15 10.76 -4.34 18.02
CA ALA A 15 10.59 -3.24 17.10
C ALA A 15 9.92 -3.67 15.78
N LEU A 16 10.24 -4.89 15.28
CA LEU A 16 9.68 -5.42 14.05
C LEU A 16 8.17 -5.64 14.12
N GLY A 17 7.44 -5.12 13.15
CA GLY A 17 5.99 -5.27 13.01
C GLY A 17 5.37 -4.16 12.18
N PRO A 18 5.39 -2.90 12.59
CA PRO A 18 4.78 -1.79 11.85
C PRO A 18 5.25 -1.67 10.40
N GLY A 19 6.54 -1.86 10.13
CA GLY A 19 7.09 -1.88 8.77
C GLY A 19 6.59 -3.05 7.94
N LEU A 20 6.41 -4.23 8.54
CA LEU A 20 5.81 -5.38 7.85
C LEU A 20 4.31 -5.16 7.58
N ILE A 21 3.59 -4.49 8.48
CA ILE A 21 2.19 -4.10 8.24
C ILE A 21 2.12 -3.07 7.10
N LEU A 22 3.08 -2.13 7.04
CA LEU A 22 3.21 -1.19 5.93
C LEU A 22 3.45 -1.93 4.61
N ALA A 23 4.34 -2.93 4.59
CA ALA A 23 4.56 -3.77 3.41
C ALA A 23 3.29 -4.51 3.00
N ALA A 24 2.53 -5.07 3.93
CA ALA A 24 1.28 -5.76 3.66
C ALA A 24 0.19 -4.83 3.09
N ALA A 25 0.15 -3.58 3.56
CA ALA A 25 -0.71 -2.55 2.98
C ALA A 25 -0.27 -2.17 1.55
N ALA A 26 1.04 -2.18 1.29
CA ALA A 26 1.63 -1.87 -0.01
C ALA A 26 1.41 -2.99 -1.04
N ILE A 27 1.65 -4.26 -0.65
CA ILE A 27 1.68 -5.42 -1.56
C ILE A 27 0.25 -5.92 -1.81
N GLY A 28 -0.51 -5.16 -2.58
CA GLY A 28 -1.89 -5.44 -2.94
C GLY A 28 -2.15 -5.19 -4.41
N VAL A 29 -3.18 -4.41 -4.72
CA VAL A 29 -3.57 -4.05 -6.09
C VAL A 29 -2.41 -3.41 -6.87
N SER A 30 -1.61 -2.56 -6.23
CA SER A 30 -0.45 -1.92 -6.87
C SER A 30 0.57 -2.95 -7.40
N HIS A 31 0.82 -4.01 -6.66
CA HIS A 31 1.79 -5.04 -7.03
C HIS A 31 1.16 -6.10 -7.93
N LEU A 32 0.10 -6.74 -7.45
CA LEU A 32 -0.52 -7.85 -8.16
C LEU A 32 -1.19 -7.40 -9.48
N VAL A 33 -1.83 -6.22 -9.51
CA VAL A 33 -2.55 -5.74 -10.69
C VAL A 33 -1.66 -4.80 -11.50
N GLN A 34 -1.21 -3.67 -10.95
CA GLN A 34 -0.53 -2.64 -11.73
C GLN A 34 0.89 -3.03 -12.15
N SER A 35 1.71 -3.64 -11.26
CA SER A 35 3.06 -4.06 -11.65
C SER A 35 3.03 -5.22 -12.64
N THR A 36 2.15 -6.23 -12.42
CA THR A 36 2.02 -7.34 -13.37
C THR A 36 1.52 -6.87 -14.73
N ARG A 37 0.55 -5.94 -14.74
CA ARG A 37 0.06 -5.31 -15.96
C ARG A 37 1.15 -4.50 -16.66
N ALA A 38 1.98 -3.75 -15.93
CA ALA A 38 3.14 -3.04 -16.48
C ALA A 38 4.10 -4.00 -17.19
N GLY A 39 4.39 -5.14 -16.58
CA GLY A 39 5.20 -6.20 -17.20
C GLY A 39 4.54 -6.81 -18.43
N ALA A 40 3.25 -7.11 -18.37
CA ALA A 40 2.50 -7.71 -19.45
C ALA A 40 2.36 -6.80 -20.69
N GLU A 41 2.15 -5.51 -20.50
CA GLU A 41 1.94 -4.55 -21.58
C GLU A 41 3.26 -3.93 -22.11
N TYR A 42 4.24 -3.69 -21.21
CA TYR A 42 5.47 -2.93 -21.53
C TYR A 42 6.77 -3.74 -21.30
N GLY A 43 6.69 -5.02 -20.94
CA GLY A 43 7.87 -5.81 -20.60
C GLY A 43 8.62 -5.19 -19.40
N PHE A 44 9.93 -5.10 -19.49
CA PHE A 44 10.77 -4.48 -18.45
C PHE A 44 10.88 -2.95 -18.56
N LEU A 45 10.23 -2.35 -19.56
CA LEU A 45 10.39 -0.92 -19.85
C LEU A 45 10.00 -0.01 -18.67
N LEU A 46 9.04 -0.42 -17.82
CA LEU A 46 8.56 0.40 -16.71
C LEU A 46 9.23 0.14 -15.35
N VAL A 47 10.30 -0.65 -15.29
CA VAL A 47 11.09 -0.85 -14.06
C VAL A 47 11.59 0.47 -13.48
N TRP A 48 12.05 1.40 -14.35
CA TRP A 48 12.49 2.73 -13.92
C TRP A 48 11.38 3.51 -13.22
N ALA A 49 10.13 3.35 -13.63
CA ALA A 49 8.99 4.06 -13.03
C ALA A 49 8.75 3.59 -11.59
N ILE A 50 8.83 2.28 -11.34
CA ILE A 50 8.75 1.70 -9.98
C ILE A 50 9.90 2.20 -9.11
N LEU A 51 11.14 2.19 -9.64
CA LEU A 51 12.31 2.67 -8.91
C LEU A 51 12.22 4.16 -8.58
N LEU A 52 11.83 5.00 -9.54
CA LEU A 52 11.67 6.44 -9.33
C LEU A 52 10.53 6.75 -8.36
N ALA A 53 9.39 6.06 -8.48
CA ALA A 53 8.29 6.21 -7.54
C ALA A 53 8.72 5.84 -6.12
N SER A 54 9.42 4.72 -5.96
CA SER A 54 9.94 4.28 -4.67
C SER A 54 10.98 5.26 -4.10
N LEU A 55 11.93 5.72 -4.91
CA LEU A 55 12.97 6.65 -4.49
C LEU A 55 12.39 8.01 -4.09
N SER A 56 11.49 8.55 -4.92
CA SER A 56 10.90 9.88 -4.70
C SER A 56 10.00 9.96 -3.47
N LYS A 57 9.31 8.86 -3.10
CA LYS A 57 8.41 8.81 -1.94
C LYS A 57 9.11 8.40 -0.64
N TYR A 58 10.28 7.77 -0.72
CA TYR A 58 11.01 7.24 0.42
C TYR A 58 11.12 8.21 1.60
N PRO A 59 11.59 9.48 1.41
CA PRO A 59 11.78 10.38 2.54
C PRO A 59 10.47 10.69 3.27
N PHE A 60 9.38 10.89 2.52
CA PHE A 60 8.10 11.28 3.11
C PHE A 60 7.45 10.16 3.92
N LEU A 61 7.74 8.91 3.59
CA LEU A 61 7.29 7.73 4.35
C LEU A 61 8.22 7.45 5.53
N GLU A 62 9.54 7.64 5.39
CA GLU A 62 10.53 7.54 6.47
C GLU A 62 10.29 8.59 7.56
N PHE A 63 9.73 9.74 7.22
CA PHE A 63 9.39 10.78 8.19
C PHE A 63 8.33 10.35 9.20
N GLY A 64 7.45 9.38 8.86
CA GLY A 64 6.50 8.80 9.79
C GLY A 64 7.14 8.21 11.03
N PRO A 65 7.95 7.13 10.90
CA PRO A 65 8.66 6.53 12.02
C PRO A 65 9.63 7.50 12.71
N ARG A 66 10.33 8.34 11.97
CA ARG A 66 11.25 9.34 12.52
C ARG A 66 10.53 10.31 13.46
N TYR A 67 9.40 10.86 13.03
CA TYR A 67 8.60 11.77 13.85
C TYR A 67 8.08 11.05 15.11
N THR A 68 7.49 9.89 14.94
CA THR A 68 6.85 9.15 16.03
C THR A 68 7.85 8.74 17.11
N ILE A 69 9.03 8.26 16.74
CA ILE A 69 10.06 7.88 17.72
C ILE A 69 10.66 9.12 18.41
N ALA A 70 10.80 10.23 17.68
CA ALA A 70 11.36 11.46 18.23
C ALA A 70 10.43 12.16 19.24
N THR A 71 9.12 12.06 19.03
CA THR A 71 8.11 12.82 19.78
C THR A 71 7.24 11.97 20.69
N GLY A 72 7.13 10.65 20.43
CA GLY A 72 6.17 9.77 21.08
C GLY A 72 4.72 9.95 20.57
N GLU A 73 4.53 10.70 19.48
CA GLU A 73 3.22 11.07 18.93
C GLU A 73 3.08 10.63 17.47
N SER A 74 1.82 10.53 16.99
CA SER A 74 1.57 10.33 15.56
C SER A 74 1.86 11.58 14.74
N VAL A 75 2.21 11.41 13.46
CA VAL A 75 2.34 12.53 12.51
C VAL A 75 1.04 13.35 12.40
N LEU A 76 -0.12 12.74 12.66
CA LEU A 76 -1.41 13.46 12.69
C LEU A 76 -1.45 14.53 13.79
N HIS A 77 -0.87 14.25 14.95
CA HIS A 77 -0.68 15.25 16.00
C HIS A 77 0.27 16.36 15.53
N GLY A 78 1.33 15.96 14.84
CA GLY A 78 2.25 16.89 14.19
C GLY A 78 1.56 17.80 13.18
N TYR A 79 0.66 17.27 12.35
CA TYR A 79 -0.12 18.08 11.40
C TYR A 79 -1.01 19.09 12.12
N LYS A 80 -1.67 18.69 13.21
CA LYS A 80 -2.44 19.65 14.05
C LYS A 80 -1.55 20.79 14.58
N ARG A 81 -0.30 20.48 14.99
CA ARG A 81 0.70 21.47 15.44
C ARG A 81 1.23 22.38 14.34
N LEU A 82 1.32 21.89 13.10
CA LEU A 82 1.66 22.72 11.94
C LEU A 82 0.58 23.76 11.66
N GLY A 83 -0.66 23.44 12.00
CA GLY A 83 -1.83 24.29 11.85
C GLY A 83 -3.05 23.50 11.40
N LYS A 84 -4.23 24.06 11.65
CA LYS A 84 -5.52 23.45 11.26
C LYS A 84 -5.55 23.08 9.77
N TRP A 85 -4.91 23.90 8.92
CA TRP A 85 -4.86 23.66 7.46
C TRP A 85 -4.25 22.29 7.10
N ALA A 86 -3.13 21.91 7.74
CA ALA A 86 -2.44 20.67 7.40
C ALA A 86 -3.28 19.44 7.79
N LEU A 87 -3.87 19.44 9.00
CA LEU A 87 -4.73 18.35 9.45
C LEU A 87 -6.01 18.26 8.60
N TRP A 88 -6.67 19.39 8.31
CA TRP A 88 -7.89 19.40 7.50
C TRP A 88 -7.62 19.00 6.05
N THR A 89 -6.51 19.45 5.45
CA THR A 89 -6.12 19.00 4.11
C THR A 89 -5.93 17.48 4.08
N PHE A 90 -5.18 16.93 5.04
CA PHE A 90 -4.99 15.48 5.15
C PHE A 90 -6.33 14.76 5.32
N THR A 91 -7.17 15.22 6.23
CA THR A 91 -8.49 14.63 6.51
C THR A 91 -9.39 14.64 5.27
N THR A 92 -9.45 15.75 4.55
CA THR A 92 -10.29 15.88 3.34
C THR A 92 -9.86 14.87 2.27
N PHE A 93 -8.57 14.79 1.95
CA PHE A 93 -8.10 13.80 0.97
C PHE A 93 -8.33 12.36 1.44
N THR A 94 -8.13 12.08 2.73
CA THR A 94 -8.41 10.75 3.29
C THR A 94 -9.89 10.39 3.14
N LEU A 95 -10.80 11.29 3.47
CA LEU A 95 -12.26 11.07 3.33
C LEU A 95 -12.68 10.84 1.86
N LEU A 96 -12.04 11.54 0.92
CA LEU A 96 -12.32 11.39 -0.51
C LEU A 96 -11.83 10.04 -1.07
N THR A 97 -10.75 9.49 -0.53
CA THR A 97 -10.11 8.31 -1.10
C THR A 97 -10.43 7.02 -0.36
N MET A 98 -10.65 7.05 0.96
CA MET A 98 -10.69 5.86 1.81
C MET A 98 -11.71 4.80 1.35
N ASN A 99 -12.93 5.21 0.99
CA ASN A 99 -13.99 4.27 0.60
C ASN A 99 -13.73 3.65 -0.78
N VAL A 100 -13.16 4.45 -1.71
CA VAL A 100 -12.82 3.96 -3.06
C VAL A 100 -11.64 2.99 -2.99
N VAL A 101 -10.61 3.32 -2.20
CA VAL A 101 -9.44 2.45 -1.97
C VAL A 101 -9.88 1.14 -1.29
N GLN A 102 -10.67 1.23 -0.21
CA GLN A 102 -11.19 0.04 0.48
C GLN A 102 -12.03 -0.83 -0.44
N ALA A 103 -12.92 -0.24 -1.24
CA ALA A 103 -13.74 -0.95 -2.23
C ALA A 103 -12.86 -1.66 -3.28
N ALA A 104 -11.87 -0.96 -3.84
CA ALA A 104 -10.97 -1.49 -4.86
C ALA A 104 -10.16 -2.69 -4.36
N VAL A 105 -9.58 -2.63 -3.16
CA VAL A 105 -8.82 -3.76 -2.61
C VAL A 105 -9.75 -4.94 -2.23
N THR A 106 -10.93 -4.64 -1.72
CA THR A 106 -11.90 -5.66 -1.29
C THR A 106 -12.43 -6.49 -2.46
N ILE A 107 -12.77 -5.87 -3.60
CA ILE A 107 -13.33 -6.59 -4.75
C ILE A 107 -12.30 -7.53 -5.41
N VAL A 108 -11.01 -7.17 -5.42
CA VAL A 108 -9.95 -8.06 -5.90
C VAL A 108 -9.79 -9.25 -4.96
N THR A 109 -9.78 -9.00 -3.65
CA THR A 109 -9.72 -10.06 -2.64
C THR A 109 -10.92 -11.01 -2.76
N ALA A 110 -12.12 -10.45 -2.95
CA ALA A 110 -13.36 -11.22 -3.17
C ALA A 110 -13.27 -12.12 -4.42
N SER A 111 -12.74 -11.60 -5.51
CA SER A 111 -12.54 -12.34 -6.74
C SER A 111 -11.56 -13.51 -6.57
N LEU A 112 -10.49 -13.30 -5.80
CA LEU A 112 -9.52 -14.35 -5.46
C LEU A 112 -10.10 -15.38 -4.48
N ALA A 113 -10.94 -14.95 -3.52
CA ALA A 113 -11.63 -15.85 -2.61
C ALA A 113 -12.58 -16.78 -3.36
N ALA A 114 -13.32 -16.28 -4.35
CA ALA A 114 -14.17 -17.09 -5.22
C ALA A 114 -13.36 -18.16 -5.99
N LYS A 115 -12.16 -17.80 -6.47
CA LYS A 115 -11.26 -18.73 -7.15
C LYS A 115 -10.63 -19.77 -6.20
N LEU A 116 -10.27 -19.33 -4.99
CA LEU A 116 -9.69 -20.20 -3.97
C LEU A 116 -10.69 -21.25 -3.47
N THR A 117 -11.96 -20.87 -3.29
CA THR A 117 -12.99 -21.73 -2.71
C THR A 117 -13.78 -22.51 -3.76
N GLY A 118 -13.80 -22.06 -5.02
CA GLY A 118 -14.65 -22.59 -6.07
C GLY A 118 -16.15 -22.25 -5.92
N ILE A 119 -16.51 -21.41 -4.92
CA ILE A 119 -17.91 -21.08 -4.64
C ILE A 119 -18.34 -19.89 -5.52
N ALA A 120 -19.37 -20.10 -6.33
CA ALA A 120 -19.89 -19.12 -7.28
C ALA A 120 -20.90 -18.17 -6.60
N LEU A 121 -20.39 -17.19 -5.85
CA LEU A 121 -21.18 -16.07 -5.32
C LEU A 121 -20.86 -14.79 -6.11
N THR A 122 -21.78 -13.81 -6.05
CA THR A 122 -21.54 -12.51 -6.67
C THR A 122 -20.36 -11.81 -6.02
N PRO A 123 -19.60 -10.96 -6.76
CA PRO A 123 -18.48 -10.20 -6.20
C PRO A 123 -18.89 -9.36 -4.98
N PHE A 124 -20.10 -8.84 -4.96
CA PHE A 124 -20.64 -8.08 -3.83
C PHE A 124 -20.81 -8.94 -2.57
N ILE A 125 -21.36 -10.14 -2.68
CA ILE A 125 -21.52 -11.07 -1.55
C ILE A 125 -20.16 -11.49 -1.00
N TRP A 126 -19.22 -11.86 -1.88
CA TRP A 126 -17.86 -12.17 -1.47
C TRP A 126 -17.16 -10.99 -0.79
N SER A 127 -17.33 -9.77 -1.31
CA SER A 127 -16.79 -8.55 -0.69
C SER A 127 -17.35 -8.34 0.71
N THR A 128 -18.64 -8.56 0.89
CA THR A 128 -19.29 -8.47 2.21
C THR A 128 -18.73 -9.51 3.18
N ILE A 129 -18.58 -10.77 2.75
CA ILE A 129 -18.00 -11.83 3.59
C ILE A 129 -16.56 -11.48 4.00
N ILE A 130 -15.72 -11.02 3.06
CA ILE A 130 -14.33 -10.64 3.34
C ILE A 130 -14.28 -9.50 4.35
N LEU A 131 -15.09 -8.45 4.19
CA LEU A 131 -15.12 -7.34 5.13
C LEU A 131 -15.62 -7.77 6.51
N LEU A 132 -16.63 -8.63 6.59
CA LEU A 132 -17.08 -9.17 7.87
C LEU A 132 -15.98 -9.99 8.58
N ILE A 133 -15.21 -10.78 7.83
CA ILE A 133 -14.05 -11.50 8.39
C ILE A 133 -13.00 -10.50 8.90
N CYS A 134 -12.65 -9.47 8.11
CA CYS A 134 -11.69 -8.45 8.52
C CYS A 134 -12.17 -7.70 9.77
N ILE A 135 -13.44 -7.28 9.81
CA ILE A 135 -14.05 -6.60 10.97
C ILE A 135 -13.97 -7.51 12.20
N SER A 136 -14.35 -8.77 12.07
CA SER A 136 -14.32 -9.74 13.18
C SER A 136 -12.91 -9.92 13.74
N ILE A 137 -11.91 -10.09 12.87
CA ILE A 137 -10.49 -10.20 13.26
C ILE A 137 -10.05 -8.95 14.03
N LEU A 138 -10.39 -7.76 13.53
CA LEU A 138 -9.94 -6.49 14.09
C LEU A 138 -10.68 -6.12 15.38
N MET A 139 -11.97 -6.44 15.50
CA MET A 139 -12.73 -6.18 16.72
C MET A 139 -12.31 -7.09 17.87
N VAL A 140 -12.05 -8.38 17.59
CA VAL A 140 -11.69 -9.36 18.61
C VAL A 140 -10.18 -9.30 18.95
N GLY A 141 -9.34 -9.38 17.93
CA GLY A 141 -7.90 -9.54 18.08
C GLY A 141 -7.11 -8.22 18.03
N LYS A 142 -7.75 -7.13 17.66
CA LYS A 142 -7.16 -5.78 17.58
C LYS A 142 -5.83 -5.79 16.81
N TYR A 143 -4.92 -4.88 17.16
CA TYR A 143 -3.58 -4.79 16.57
C TYR A 143 -2.76 -6.09 16.72
N SER A 144 -2.95 -6.86 17.79
CA SER A 144 -2.19 -8.10 18.01
C SER A 144 -2.50 -9.18 16.98
N ALA A 145 -3.76 -9.33 16.57
CA ALA A 145 -4.13 -10.26 15.51
C ALA A 145 -3.59 -9.79 14.15
N LEU A 146 -3.73 -8.50 13.85
CA LEU A 146 -3.18 -7.89 12.65
C LEU A 146 -1.68 -8.18 12.51
N ASP A 147 -0.87 -7.86 13.52
CA ASP A 147 0.59 -8.07 13.51
C ASP A 147 0.98 -9.54 13.30
N LYS A 148 0.30 -10.49 13.93
CA LYS A 148 0.59 -11.92 13.80
C LYS A 148 0.24 -12.46 12.41
N ILE A 149 -0.96 -12.14 11.92
CA ILE A 149 -1.46 -12.61 10.63
C ILE A 149 -0.58 -12.05 9.50
N ILE A 150 -0.26 -10.76 9.56
CA ILE A 150 0.56 -10.10 8.55
C ILE A 150 1.97 -10.70 8.47
N LYS A 151 2.61 -10.97 9.60
CA LYS A 151 3.95 -11.59 9.61
C LYS A 151 3.95 -12.95 8.90
N LEU A 152 2.93 -13.77 9.14
CA LEU A 152 2.78 -15.07 8.46
C LEU A 152 2.59 -14.87 6.95
N ILE A 153 1.68 -13.99 6.57
CA ILE A 153 1.34 -13.74 5.17
C ILE A 153 2.55 -13.21 4.38
N ILE A 154 3.30 -12.24 4.93
CA ILE A 154 4.48 -11.68 4.24
C ILE A 154 5.53 -12.74 3.95
N VAL A 155 5.75 -13.68 4.88
CA VAL A 155 6.68 -14.80 4.64
C VAL A 155 6.19 -15.70 3.50
N ILE A 156 4.92 -16.12 3.55
CA ILE A 156 4.33 -16.98 2.51
C ILE A 156 4.41 -16.27 1.14
N LEU A 157 4.03 -15.01 1.09
CA LEU A 157 4.04 -14.22 -0.14
C LEU A 157 5.46 -14.05 -0.71
N SER A 158 6.43 -13.70 0.13
CA SER A 158 7.82 -13.51 -0.32
C SER A 158 8.41 -14.80 -0.89
N VAL A 159 8.19 -15.93 -0.20
CA VAL A 159 8.67 -17.24 -0.65
C VAL A 159 7.99 -17.65 -1.96
N SER A 160 6.66 -17.59 -2.02
CA SER A 160 5.90 -18.01 -3.21
C SER A 160 6.20 -17.15 -4.44
N THR A 161 6.33 -15.83 -4.27
CA THR A 161 6.68 -14.91 -5.37
C THR A 161 8.11 -15.18 -5.86
N THR A 162 9.06 -15.40 -4.95
CA THR A 162 10.45 -15.72 -5.32
C THR A 162 10.52 -17.03 -6.12
N ILE A 163 9.83 -18.07 -5.67
CA ILE A 163 9.75 -19.35 -6.41
C ILE A 163 9.15 -19.12 -7.80
N ALA A 164 8.04 -18.39 -7.90
CA ALA A 164 7.38 -18.11 -9.17
C ALA A 164 8.32 -17.37 -10.16
N VAL A 165 9.08 -16.38 -9.68
CA VAL A 165 10.07 -15.66 -10.51
C VAL A 165 11.18 -16.59 -10.99
N ILE A 166 11.76 -17.41 -10.10
CA ILE A 166 12.83 -18.36 -10.48
C ILE A 166 12.34 -19.35 -11.53
N VAL A 167 11.15 -19.90 -11.35
CA VAL A 167 10.57 -20.85 -12.31
C VAL A 167 10.26 -20.16 -13.64
N ALA A 168 9.72 -18.94 -13.63
CA ALA A 168 9.45 -18.17 -14.84
C ALA A 168 10.73 -17.90 -15.64
N PHE A 169 11.83 -17.54 -14.97
CA PHE A 169 13.14 -17.38 -15.64
C PHE A 169 13.65 -18.69 -16.25
N GLY A 170 13.47 -19.82 -15.57
CA GLY A 170 13.88 -21.13 -16.06
C GLY A 170 13.00 -21.69 -17.21
N SER A 171 11.75 -21.25 -17.28
CA SER A 171 10.77 -21.67 -18.29
C SER A 171 10.76 -20.80 -19.54
N SER A 172 11.47 -19.67 -19.55
CA SER A 172 11.56 -18.75 -20.69
C SER A 172 12.36 -19.44 -21.83
N GLY A 173 11.72 -20.40 -22.50
CA GLY A 173 12.18 -20.93 -23.80
C GLY A 173 12.23 -19.80 -24.82
N ALA A 174 13.04 -19.97 -25.88
CA ALA A 174 13.39 -19.00 -26.92
C ALA A 174 12.28 -17.96 -27.18
N ALA A 175 12.55 -16.75 -26.73
CA ALA A 175 11.60 -15.66 -26.78
C ALA A 175 11.09 -15.47 -28.22
N ILE A 176 9.78 -15.57 -28.41
CA ILE A 176 9.12 -14.93 -29.54
C ILE A 176 9.62 -13.48 -29.50
N PRO A 177 10.17 -12.93 -30.64
CA PRO A 177 10.64 -11.55 -30.63
C PRO A 177 9.52 -10.67 -30.08
N PRO A 178 9.79 -9.87 -29.02
CA PRO A 178 8.74 -9.11 -28.36
C PRO A 178 8.06 -8.21 -29.38
N PRO A 179 6.73 -8.16 -29.40
CA PRO A 179 6.05 -7.15 -30.20
C PRO A 179 6.60 -5.78 -29.80
N VAL A 180 6.64 -4.84 -30.75
CA VAL A 180 7.09 -3.48 -30.46
C VAL A 180 6.27 -2.96 -29.29
N ALA A 181 6.93 -2.68 -28.16
CA ALA A 181 6.25 -2.18 -26.96
C ALA A 181 5.42 -0.95 -27.33
N PRO A 182 4.16 -0.85 -26.89
CA PRO A 182 3.34 0.32 -27.18
C PRO A 182 4.02 1.57 -26.62
N SER A 183 3.89 2.71 -27.33
CA SER A 183 4.45 3.96 -26.82
C SER A 183 3.82 4.33 -25.48
N ILE A 184 4.65 4.61 -24.49
CA ILE A 184 4.21 5.10 -23.17
C ILE A 184 3.64 6.53 -23.32
N TRP A 185 4.11 7.26 -24.32
CA TRP A 185 3.75 8.68 -24.57
C TRP A 185 2.45 8.84 -25.34
N THR A 186 1.47 8.00 -25.07
CA THR A 186 0.08 8.13 -25.48
C THR A 186 -0.78 8.55 -24.28
N VAL A 187 -2.00 9.03 -24.52
CA VAL A 187 -2.93 9.39 -23.43
C VAL A 187 -3.16 8.21 -22.49
N GLY A 188 -3.36 7.01 -23.04
CA GLY A 188 -3.52 5.77 -22.28
C GLY A 188 -2.26 5.38 -21.51
N GLY A 189 -1.09 5.44 -22.17
CA GLY A 189 0.19 5.08 -21.58
C GLY A 189 0.60 6.00 -20.42
N VAL A 190 0.44 7.32 -20.60
CA VAL A 190 0.70 8.30 -19.52
C VAL A 190 -0.28 8.11 -18.36
N SER A 191 -1.57 7.89 -18.64
CA SER A 191 -2.56 7.62 -17.59
C SER A 191 -2.23 6.35 -16.81
N PHE A 192 -1.79 5.29 -17.50
CA PHE A 192 -1.35 4.05 -16.86
C PHE A 192 -0.07 4.25 -16.03
N LEU A 193 0.90 4.98 -16.57
CA LEU A 193 2.15 5.30 -15.84
C LEU A 193 1.86 6.01 -14.52
N ILE A 194 0.92 6.94 -14.51
CA ILE A 194 0.50 7.67 -13.31
C ILE A 194 -0.23 6.75 -12.33
N ALA A 195 -1.14 5.92 -12.81
CA ALA A 195 -1.82 4.93 -11.98
C ALA A 195 -0.81 3.95 -11.35
N LEU A 196 0.19 3.48 -12.12
CA LEU A 196 1.28 2.65 -11.61
C LEU A 196 2.07 3.36 -10.50
N MET A 197 2.54 4.59 -10.77
CA MET A 197 3.37 5.35 -9.83
C MET A 197 2.57 5.86 -8.62
N GLY A 198 1.26 6.04 -8.73
CA GLY A 198 0.40 6.57 -7.68
C GLY A 198 0.47 5.77 -6.39
N TRP A 199 0.41 4.44 -6.51
CA TRP A 199 0.46 3.52 -5.37
C TRP A 199 1.82 2.83 -5.17
N MET A 200 2.83 3.07 -6.03
CA MET A 200 4.16 2.46 -5.91
C MET A 200 5.07 3.19 -4.94
N PRO A 201 5.74 2.47 -4.01
CA PRO A 201 5.35 1.15 -3.55
C PRO A 201 4.10 1.22 -2.65
N ILE A 202 3.80 2.40 -2.10
CA ILE A 202 2.62 2.73 -1.31
C ILE A 202 2.30 4.22 -1.42
N LEU A 203 1.07 4.62 -1.08
CA LEU A 203 0.66 6.02 -1.04
C LEU A 203 1.34 6.78 0.15
N ILE A 204 1.56 8.09 -0.01
CA ILE A 204 2.34 8.89 0.97
C ILE A 204 1.58 9.09 2.30
N ASP A 205 0.25 9.13 2.28
CA ASP A 205 -0.58 9.21 3.49
C ASP A 205 -0.42 7.99 4.41
N ALA A 206 0.09 6.86 3.90
CA ALA A 206 0.47 5.72 4.72
C ALA A 206 1.57 6.03 5.76
N SER A 207 2.27 7.16 5.66
CA SER A 207 3.14 7.66 6.74
C SER A 207 2.36 7.87 8.05
N ALA A 208 1.10 8.31 7.95
CA ALA A 208 0.21 8.45 9.10
C ALA A 208 -0.18 7.09 9.68
N TRP A 209 -0.53 6.13 8.83
CA TRP A 209 -0.85 4.76 9.25
C TRP A 209 0.33 4.12 9.98
N HIS A 210 1.52 4.20 9.38
CA HIS A 210 2.73 3.65 9.96
C HIS A 210 3.04 4.27 11.33
N SER A 211 2.88 5.58 11.47
CA SER A 211 3.04 6.28 12.75
C SER A 211 2.09 5.76 13.83
N LEU A 212 0.83 5.49 13.48
CA LEU A 212 -0.16 4.92 14.39
C LEU A 212 0.15 3.47 14.75
N TRP A 213 0.58 2.64 13.80
CA TRP A 213 0.97 1.26 14.06
C TRP A 213 2.21 1.17 14.96
N ILE A 214 3.16 2.10 14.85
CA ILE A 214 4.31 2.20 15.79
C ILE A 214 3.81 2.45 17.22
N LEU A 215 2.88 3.38 17.41
CA LEU A 215 2.30 3.65 18.73
C LEU A 215 1.56 2.42 19.31
N GLU A 216 0.78 1.73 18.48
CA GLU A 216 0.11 0.50 18.89
C GLU A 216 1.11 -0.63 19.22
N ARG A 217 2.22 -0.71 18.49
CA ARG A 217 3.30 -1.68 18.77
C ARG A 217 3.98 -1.39 20.11
N ILE A 218 4.28 -0.13 20.39
CA ILE A 218 4.84 0.32 21.67
C ILE A 218 3.88 -0.05 22.80
N LYS A 219 2.58 0.22 22.63
CA LYS A 219 1.54 -0.13 23.60
C LYS A 219 1.43 -1.64 23.81
N GLN A 220 1.49 -2.43 22.74
CA GLN A 220 1.40 -3.89 22.80
C GLN A 220 2.60 -4.54 23.51
N THR A 221 3.81 -4.05 23.21
CA THR A 221 5.05 -4.68 23.68
C THR A 221 5.60 -4.08 24.95
N GLY A 222 5.16 -2.87 25.32
CA GLY A 222 5.77 -2.08 26.39
C GLY A 222 7.20 -1.61 26.08
N TYR A 223 7.67 -1.82 24.84
CA TYR A 223 9.02 -1.46 24.40
C TYR A 223 8.98 -0.25 23.47
N SER A 224 9.72 0.82 23.81
CA SER A 224 9.92 1.98 22.96
C SER A 224 11.21 1.80 22.16
N PRO A 225 11.13 1.56 20.83
CA PRO A 225 12.31 1.33 20.01
C PRO A 225 13.15 2.59 19.86
N LYS A 226 14.45 2.40 19.65
CA LYS A 226 15.34 3.49 19.20
C LYS A 226 15.04 3.83 17.76
N LEU A 227 15.38 5.06 17.33
CA LEU A 227 15.17 5.50 15.94
C LEU A 227 15.78 4.52 14.93
N LYS A 228 17.01 4.05 15.17
CA LYS A 228 17.68 3.07 14.27
C LYS A 228 16.88 1.78 14.12
N GLU A 229 16.29 1.25 15.20
CA GLU A 229 15.49 0.02 15.17
C GLU A 229 14.19 0.21 14.38
N SER A 230 13.52 1.34 14.59
CA SER A 230 12.29 1.69 13.87
C SER A 230 12.54 1.96 12.38
N LEU A 231 13.69 2.57 12.03
CA LEU A 231 14.09 2.77 10.64
C LEU A 231 14.49 1.44 9.96
N ILE A 232 15.07 0.50 10.68
CA ILE A 232 15.32 -0.86 10.15
C ILE A 232 13.99 -1.54 9.83
N ASP A 233 13.01 -1.51 10.74
CA ASP A 233 11.67 -2.07 10.53
C ASP A 233 10.99 -1.43 9.30
N PHE A 234 11.01 -0.10 9.21
CA PHE A 234 10.52 0.63 8.05
C PHE A 234 11.20 0.20 6.75
N ASN A 235 12.54 0.18 6.73
CA ASN A 235 13.30 -0.17 5.54
C ASN A 235 13.05 -1.60 5.08
N VAL A 236 12.97 -2.55 6.00
CA VAL A 236 12.62 -3.94 5.67
C VAL A 236 11.26 -4.00 4.95
N GLY A 237 10.26 -3.31 5.48
CA GLY A 237 8.94 -3.25 4.86
C GLY A 237 8.93 -2.50 3.53
N TYR A 238 9.51 -1.30 3.50
CA TYR A 238 9.46 -0.42 2.32
C TYR A 238 10.29 -0.95 1.14
N ILE A 239 11.54 -1.35 1.39
CA ILE A 239 12.42 -1.89 0.36
C ILE A 239 11.91 -3.27 -0.08
N GLY A 240 11.44 -4.09 0.87
CA GLY A 240 10.83 -5.38 0.55
C GLY A 240 9.62 -5.23 -0.38
N ALA A 241 8.73 -4.27 -0.11
CA ALA A 241 7.61 -3.96 -1.01
C ALA A 241 8.11 -3.50 -2.38
N SER A 242 9.10 -2.60 -2.45
CA SER A 242 9.66 -2.12 -3.73
C SER A 242 10.28 -3.25 -4.56
N VAL A 243 10.99 -4.18 -3.92
CA VAL A 243 11.56 -5.37 -4.59
C VAL A 243 10.45 -6.30 -5.10
N LEU A 244 9.42 -6.54 -4.29
CA LEU A 244 8.27 -7.35 -4.72
C LEU A 244 7.49 -6.71 -5.88
N ALA A 245 7.40 -5.37 -5.94
CA ALA A 245 6.81 -4.68 -7.09
C ALA A 245 7.57 -5.00 -8.39
N ILE A 246 8.91 -4.98 -8.35
CA ILE A 246 9.75 -5.36 -9.49
C ILE A 246 9.59 -6.85 -9.81
N ALA A 247 9.47 -7.72 -8.79
CA ALA A 247 9.23 -9.15 -9.00
C ALA A 247 7.90 -9.42 -9.70
N PHE A 248 6.83 -8.73 -9.33
CA PHE A 248 5.53 -8.84 -10.01
C PHE A 248 5.57 -8.27 -11.44
N LEU A 249 6.31 -7.18 -11.67
CA LEU A 249 6.54 -6.69 -13.03
C LEU A 249 7.32 -7.72 -13.85
N ALA A 250 8.38 -8.31 -13.29
CA ALA A 250 9.17 -9.34 -13.97
C ALA A 250 8.32 -10.57 -14.32
N LEU A 251 7.45 -11.02 -13.41
CA LEU A 251 6.50 -12.10 -13.70
C LEU A 251 5.57 -11.74 -14.87
N GLY A 252 5.01 -10.51 -14.86
CA GLY A 252 4.22 -10.00 -15.98
C GLY A 252 4.99 -10.00 -17.30
N ALA A 253 6.24 -9.53 -17.27
CA ALA A 253 7.10 -9.46 -18.44
C ALA A 253 7.51 -10.83 -18.99
N LEU A 254 7.84 -11.77 -18.11
CA LEU A 254 8.32 -13.10 -18.52
C LEU A 254 7.21 -14.05 -18.97
N VAL A 255 6.00 -13.88 -18.39
CA VAL A 255 4.89 -14.82 -18.59
C VAL A 255 3.85 -14.28 -19.57
N LEU A 256 3.62 -12.94 -19.58
CA LEU A 256 2.46 -12.34 -20.23
C LEU A 256 2.81 -11.43 -21.41
N TYR A 257 4.05 -10.91 -21.46
CA TYR A 257 4.47 -9.97 -22.50
C TYR A 257 4.46 -10.68 -23.88
N GLY A 258 3.82 -10.06 -24.84
CA GLY A 258 3.70 -10.64 -26.19
C GLY A 258 2.54 -11.64 -26.35
N SER A 259 1.76 -11.95 -25.31
CA SER A 259 0.60 -12.84 -25.41
C SER A 259 -0.56 -12.26 -26.26
N GLY A 260 -0.52 -10.96 -26.59
CA GLY A 260 -1.60 -10.26 -27.29
C GLY A 260 -2.85 -10.03 -26.45
N GLU A 261 -2.78 -10.33 -25.16
CA GLU A 261 -3.90 -10.32 -24.26
C GLU A 261 -4.15 -8.93 -23.63
N ASN A 262 -5.40 -8.48 -23.68
CA ASN A 262 -5.78 -7.19 -23.09
C ASN A 262 -6.16 -7.38 -21.62
N PHE A 263 -5.50 -6.64 -20.70
CA PHE A 263 -5.73 -6.68 -19.25
C PHE A 263 -6.71 -5.63 -18.76
N ALA A 264 -7.29 -4.81 -19.64
CA ALA A 264 -8.29 -3.80 -19.31
C ALA A 264 -9.69 -4.40 -19.08
N ILE A 265 -9.82 -5.35 -18.11
CA ILE A 265 -11.04 -6.16 -17.93
C ILE A 265 -11.52 -6.05 -16.47
N SER A 266 -12.76 -6.50 -16.16
CA SER A 266 -13.31 -6.52 -14.80
C SER A 266 -12.42 -7.28 -13.82
N GLY A 267 -12.48 -6.96 -12.52
CA GLY A 267 -11.61 -7.57 -11.49
C GLY A 267 -11.66 -9.09 -11.44
N THR A 268 -12.83 -9.70 -11.70
CA THR A 268 -13.00 -11.16 -11.76
C THR A 268 -12.35 -11.77 -13.00
N GLN A 269 -12.47 -11.12 -14.15
CA GLN A 269 -11.81 -11.54 -15.39
C GLN A 269 -10.29 -11.33 -15.31
N PHE A 270 -9.83 -10.21 -14.75
CA PHE A 270 -8.41 -9.98 -14.50
C PHE A 270 -7.80 -11.11 -13.66
N THR A 271 -8.43 -11.45 -12.53
CA THR A 271 -7.97 -12.53 -11.65
C THR A 271 -7.93 -13.88 -12.37
N SER A 272 -8.99 -14.21 -13.13
CA SER A 272 -9.07 -15.47 -13.89
C SER A 272 -7.96 -15.54 -14.93
N LYS A 273 -7.76 -14.45 -15.66
CA LYS A 273 -6.76 -14.36 -16.72
C LYS A 273 -5.35 -14.41 -16.16
N LEU A 274 -5.08 -13.70 -15.05
CA LEU A 274 -3.81 -13.76 -14.35
C LEU A 274 -3.46 -15.22 -13.97
N ILE A 275 -4.39 -15.92 -13.32
CA ILE A 275 -4.17 -17.30 -12.90
C ILE A 275 -3.97 -18.22 -14.11
N SER A 276 -4.80 -18.11 -15.16
CA SER A 276 -4.70 -18.95 -16.35
C SER A 276 -3.38 -18.78 -17.07
N LEU A 277 -2.88 -17.56 -17.16
CA LEU A 277 -1.60 -17.26 -17.81
C LEU A 277 -0.41 -17.80 -17.03
N TYR A 278 -0.42 -17.66 -15.70
CA TYR A 278 0.61 -18.30 -14.88
C TYR A 278 0.57 -19.81 -14.98
N THR A 279 -0.62 -20.42 -14.99
CA THR A 279 -0.73 -21.89 -15.10
C THR A 279 -0.38 -22.41 -16.49
N SER A 280 -0.63 -21.65 -17.56
CA SER A 280 -0.21 -22.02 -18.90
C SER A 280 1.32 -22.02 -19.07
N THR A 281 2.02 -21.13 -18.35
CA THR A 281 3.49 -21.01 -18.42
C THR A 281 4.19 -21.93 -17.43
N LEU A 282 3.71 -22.01 -16.19
CA LEU A 282 4.35 -22.78 -15.11
C LEU A 282 3.80 -24.21 -14.99
N GLY A 283 2.67 -24.48 -15.64
CA GLY A 283 1.96 -25.74 -15.55
C GLY A 283 0.83 -25.73 -14.51
N ASN A 284 -0.12 -26.65 -14.67
CA ASN A 284 -1.32 -26.73 -13.80
C ASN A 284 -1.01 -26.96 -12.31
N TRP A 285 0.13 -27.52 -11.97
CA TRP A 285 0.57 -27.72 -10.59
C TRP A 285 0.72 -26.39 -9.83
N ALA A 286 1.06 -25.30 -10.54
CA ALA A 286 1.26 -23.98 -9.95
C ALA A 286 -0.05 -23.28 -9.55
N TYR A 287 -1.21 -23.76 -10.02
CA TYR A 287 -2.52 -23.13 -9.80
C TYR A 287 -2.77 -22.78 -8.33
N TRP A 288 -2.68 -23.76 -7.44
CA TRP A 288 -2.97 -23.55 -6.03
C TRP A 288 -1.97 -22.64 -5.34
N ILE A 289 -0.68 -22.73 -5.70
CA ILE A 289 0.36 -21.86 -5.14
C ILE A 289 0.07 -20.41 -5.51
N ILE A 290 -0.27 -20.16 -6.77
CA ILE A 290 -0.54 -18.80 -7.28
C ILE A 290 -1.82 -18.23 -6.67
N VAL A 291 -2.88 -19.01 -6.64
CA VAL A 291 -4.16 -18.56 -6.07
C VAL A 291 -4.04 -18.23 -4.58
N VAL A 292 -3.35 -19.10 -3.81
CA VAL A 292 -3.10 -18.88 -2.39
C VAL A 292 -2.21 -17.66 -2.17
N ALA A 293 -1.13 -17.52 -2.93
CA ALA A 293 -0.22 -16.37 -2.84
C ALA A 293 -0.94 -15.06 -3.18
N ALA A 294 -1.69 -15.02 -4.28
CA ALA A 294 -2.46 -13.86 -4.69
C ALA A 294 -3.56 -13.50 -3.68
N PHE A 295 -4.30 -14.52 -3.20
CA PHE A 295 -5.33 -14.31 -2.18
C PHE A 295 -4.75 -13.77 -0.88
N THR A 296 -3.67 -14.37 -0.37
CA THR A 296 -3.04 -13.93 0.88
C THR A 296 -2.47 -12.52 0.76
N ALA A 297 -1.87 -12.15 -0.37
CA ALA A 297 -1.41 -10.80 -0.65
C ALA A 297 -2.57 -9.80 -0.60
N MET A 298 -3.65 -10.07 -1.32
CA MET A 298 -4.79 -9.17 -1.38
C MET A 298 -5.59 -9.13 -0.07
N PHE A 299 -5.71 -10.27 0.63
CA PHE A 299 -6.35 -10.33 1.93
C PHE A 299 -5.58 -9.52 2.98
N SER A 300 -4.23 -9.58 2.98
CA SER A 300 -3.41 -8.78 3.87
C SER A 300 -3.61 -7.29 3.64
N THR A 301 -3.65 -6.85 2.38
CA THR A 301 -3.91 -5.45 2.03
C THR A 301 -5.33 -5.04 2.46
N THR A 302 -6.34 -5.86 2.20
CA THR A 302 -7.71 -5.57 2.64
C THR A 302 -7.78 -5.45 4.16
N LEU A 303 -7.19 -6.37 4.91
CA LEU A 303 -7.17 -6.35 6.36
C LEU A 303 -6.43 -5.11 6.91
N THR A 304 -5.27 -4.75 6.34
CA THR A 304 -4.50 -3.59 6.78
C THR A 304 -5.19 -2.27 6.46
N VAL A 305 -5.82 -2.15 5.29
CA VAL A 305 -6.58 -0.94 4.89
C VAL A 305 -7.85 -0.81 5.74
N THR A 306 -8.51 -1.94 6.05
CA THR A 306 -9.68 -1.99 6.95
C THR A 306 -9.32 -1.55 8.38
N ASP A 307 -8.07 -1.70 8.83
CA ASP A 307 -7.58 -1.14 10.09
C ASP A 307 -7.14 0.32 9.95
N ALA A 308 -6.41 0.66 8.89
CA ALA A 308 -5.71 1.94 8.72
C ALA A 308 -6.65 3.14 8.68
N TYR A 309 -7.68 3.12 7.85
CA TYR A 309 -8.60 4.25 7.72
C TYR A 309 -9.45 4.48 8.97
N PRO A 310 -10.12 3.47 9.56
CA PRO A 310 -10.83 3.65 10.82
C PRO A 310 -9.94 4.15 11.96
N ARG A 311 -8.72 3.63 12.06
CA ARG A 311 -7.74 4.06 13.07
C ARG A 311 -7.34 5.52 12.87
N THR A 312 -7.10 5.92 11.61
CA THR A 312 -6.75 7.29 11.24
C THR A 312 -7.88 8.28 11.57
N ILE A 313 -9.09 7.99 11.12
CA ILE A 313 -10.25 8.87 11.35
C ILE A 313 -10.60 8.94 12.83
N SER A 314 -10.61 7.79 13.51
CA SER A 314 -10.83 7.76 14.97
C SER A 314 -9.80 8.61 15.73
N TYR A 315 -8.52 8.53 15.34
CA TYR A 315 -7.47 9.35 15.94
C TYR A 315 -7.68 10.84 15.69
N ILE A 316 -8.05 11.25 14.47
CA ILE A 316 -8.34 12.64 14.12
C ILE A 316 -9.53 13.19 14.91
N LEU A 317 -10.61 12.40 15.04
CA LEU A 317 -11.78 12.79 15.84
C LEU A 317 -11.40 13.03 17.30
N ASN A 318 -10.61 12.13 17.88
CA ASN A 318 -10.13 12.27 19.26
C ASN A 318 -9.19 13.48 19.43
N LEU A 319 -8.31 13.76 18.45
CA LEU A 319 -7.48 14.97 18.49
C LEU A 319 -8.29 16.26 18.51
N ASN A 320 -9.46 16.28 17.88
CA ASN A 320 -10.32 17.46 17.82
C ASN A 320 -11.24 17.58 19.05
N ALA A 321 -11.59 16.43 19.67
CA ALA A 321 -12.44 16.38 20.87
C ALA A 321 -11.66 16.60 22.18
N ALA A 322 -10.34 16.55 22.16
CA ALA A 322 -9.55 16.43 23.38
C ALA A 322 -9.24 17.75 24.06
N GLU A 323 -10.01 17.97 25.07
CA GLU A 323 -9.55 18.26 26.44
C GLU A 323 -9.51 16.97 27.32
N SER A 324 -9.78 15.79 26.79
CA SER A 324 -9.79 14.52 27.53
C SER A 324 -8.51 13.73 27.33
N GLU A 325 -7.80 13.47 28.44
CA GLU A 325 -6.54 12.69 28.55
C GLU A 325 -6.67 11.19 28.21
N GLU A 326 -7.82 10.71 27.72
CA GLU A 326 -7.99 9.28 27.42
C GLU A 326 -7.35 8.89 26.09
N PRO A 327 -6.51 7.80 26.11
CA PRO A 327 -5.96 7.23 24.89
C PRO A 327 -7.09 6.72 23.98
N LEU A 328 -6.88 6.82 22.66
CA LEU A 328 -7.72 6.31 21.57
C LEU A 328 -8.86 5.38 22.04
N GLY A 329 -10.05 5.94 22.22
CA GLY A 329 -11.20 5.16 22.67
C GLY A 329 -11.55 4.09 21.65
N TYR A 330 -11.43 2.81 22.00
CA TYR A 330 -11.80 1.68 21.14
C TYR A 330 -13.24 1.77 20.61
N LYS A 331 -14.13 2.48 21.30
CA LYS A 331 -15.50 2.72 20.82
C LYS A 331 -15.53 3.51 19.52
N SER A 332 -14.77 4.59 19.40
CA SER A 332 -14.68 5.39 18.17
C SER A 332 -14.07 4.57 17.03
N TYR A 333 -13.02 3.79 17.30
CA TYR A 333 -12.41 2.90 16.31
C TYR A 333 -13.39 1.85 15.78
N ASN A 334 -14.11 1.12 16.66
CA ASN A 334 -15.06 0.11 16.24
C ASN A 334 -16.22 0.69 15.41
N SER A 335 -16.70 1.87 15.81
CA SER A 335 -17.75 2.58 15.05
C SER A 335 -17.25 2.98 13.65
N MET A 336 -16.04 3.54 13.55
CA MET A 336 -15.44 3.90 12.26
C MET A 336 -15.15 2.67 11.40
N LEU A 337 -14.74 1.56 12.00
CA LEU A 337 -14.52 0.29 11.31
C LEU A 337 -15.80 -0.18 10.59
N ILE A 338 -16.94 -0.14 11.27
CA ILE A 338 -18.25 -0.53 10.70
C ILE A 338 -18.69 0.48 9.64
N ILE A 339 -18.64 1.78 9.95
CA ILE A 339 -19.13 2.85 9.06
C ILE A 339 -18.34 2.87 7.75
N ILE A 340 -17.02 2.86 7.80
CA ILE A 340 -16.17 2.93 6.60
C ILE A 340 -16.33 1.67 5.77
N SER A 341 -16.42 0.50 6.40
CA SER A 341 -16.67 -0.76 5.69
C SER A 341 -18.03 -0.77 5.00
N ALA A 342 -19.09 -0.30 5.67
CA ALA A 342 -20.42 -0.18 5.09
C ALA A 342 -20.45 0.81 3.91
N LEU A 343 -19.84 1.98 4.07
CA LEU A 343 -19.75 2.96 2.98
C LEU A 343 -18.96 2.42 1.78
N SER A 344 -17.91 1.63 2.03
CA SER A 344 -17.15 0.98 0.96
C SER A 344 -17.96 -0.07 0.21
N LEU A 345 -18.86 -0.79 0.89
CA LEU A 345 -19.84 -1.68 0.23
C LEU A 345 -20.86 -0.89 -0.61
N VAL A 346 -21.28 0.29 -0.15
CA VAL A 346 -22.14 1.18 -0.96
C VAL A 346 -21.41 1.63 -2.22
N VAL A 347 -20.14 2.03 -2.11
CA VAL A 347 -19.30 2.39 -3.28
C VAL A 347 -19.21 1.19 -4.25
N LEU A 348 -18.96 -0.01 -3.75
CA LEU A 348 -18.94 -1.23 -4.57
C LEU A 348 -20.26 -1.51 -5.28
N TYR A 349 -21.37 -1.35 -4.59
CA TYR A 349 -22.70 -1.54 -5.15
C TYR A 349 -22.99 -0.55 -6.29
N LEU A 350 -22.68 0.73 -6.07
CA LEU A 350 -22.89 1.81 -7.05
C LEU A 350 -21.95 1.71 -8.26
N ALA A 351 -20.71 1.27 -8.04
CA ALA A 351 -19.71 1.14 -9.11
C ALA A 351 -19.96 -0.08 -10.01
N GLY A 352 -20.65 -1.10 -9.52
CA GLY A 352 -20.97 -2.31 -10.30
C GLY A 352 -19.71 -3.02 -10.83
N SER A 353 -19.69 -3.30 -12.15
CA SER A 353 -18.56 -3.98 -12.80
C SER A 353 -17.38 -3.09 -13.18
N ARG A 354 -17.40 -1.79 -12.87
CA ARG A 354 -16.37 -0.81 -13.27
C ARG A 354 -15.11 -0.85 -12.38
N PHE A 355 -14.59 -2.04 -12.12
CA PHE A 355 -13.44 -2.26 -11.23
C PHE A 355 -12.19 -1.48 -11.63
N ILE A 356 -11.76 -1.57 -12.89
CA ILE A 356 -10.54 -0.89 -13.36
C ILE A 356 -10.68 0.63 -13.22
N PHE A 357 -11.86 1.16 -13.57
CA PHE A 357 -12.13 2.58 -13.37
C PHE A 357 -11.96 3.00 -11.89
N MET A 358 -12.44 2.19 -10.93
CA MET A 358 -12.24 2.48 -9.51
C MET A 358 -10.77 2.45 -9.10
N VAL A 359 -10.02 1.46 -9.58
CA VAL A 359 -8.58 1.35 -9.29
C VAL A 359 -7.84 2.55 -9.88
N ASP A 360 -8.09 2.86 -11.15
CA ASP A 360 -7.43 3.98 -11.83
C ASP A 360 -7.84 5.34 -11.22
N LEU A 361 -9.08 5.50 -10.78
CA LEU A 361 -9.54 6.69 -10.08
C LEU A 361 -8.83 6.82 -8.72
N ALA A 362 -8.83 5.76 -7.92
CA ALA A 362 -8.20 5.76 -6.60
C ALA A 362 -6.69 6.03 -6.69
N THR A 363 -5.99 5.38 -7.62
CA THR A 363 -4.55 5.57 -7.84
C THR A 363 -4.23 6.96 -8.37
N THR A 364 -5.06 7.50 -9.26
CA THR A 364 -4.90 8.86 -9.80
C THR A 364 -5.09 9.93 -8.72
N ILE A 365 -6.15 9.82 -7.90
CA ILE A 365 -6.38 10.76 -6.79
C ILE A 365 -5.22 10.68 -5.80
N SER A 366 -4.77 9.47 -5.47
CA SER A 366 -3.61 9.27 -4.58
C SER A 366 -2.33 9.86 -5.15
N PHE A 367 -2.13 9.81 -6.46
CA PHE A 367 -0.99 10.44 -7.11
C PHE A 367 -1.08 11.97 -7.06
N LEU A 368 -2.25 12.54 -7.37
CA LEU A 368 -2.46 13.99 -7.36
C LEU A 368 -2.40 14.59 -5.94
N SER A 369 -2.77 13.84 -4.90
CA SER A 369 -2.62 14.26 -3.51
C SER A 369 -1.19 14.09 -2.97
N ALA A 370 -0.35 13.27 -3.61
CA ALA A 370 0.99 12.96 -3.16
C ALA A 370 1.90 14.20 -2.96
N PRO A 371 1.95 15.22 -3.86
CA PRO A 371 2.73 16.44 -3.63
C PRO A 371 2.34 17.18 -2.35
N VAL A 372 1.05 17.21 -2.06
CA VAL A 372 0.51 17.91 -0.87
C VAL A 372 0.94 17.19 0.40
N PHE A 373 0.80 15.87 0.45
CA PHE A 373 1.23 15.08 1.61
C PHE A 373 2.75 15.08 1.77
N ALA A 374 3.49 15.02 0.67
CA ALA A 374 4.94 15.14 0.68
C ALA A 374 5.38 16.49 1.28
N PHE A 375 4.74 17.58 0.86
CA PHE A 375 5.01 18.92 1.39
C PHE A 375 4.67 19.04 2.90
N ILE A 376 3.52 18.52 3.33
CA ILE A 376 3.13 18.53 4.74
C ILE A 376 4.16 17.75 5.58
N ASN A 377 4.55 16.55 5.14
CA ASN A 377 5.56 15.73 5.81
C ASN A 377 6.93 16.41 5.85
N TYR A 378 7.36 17.00 4.74
CA TYR A 378 8.60 17.78 4.69
C TYR A 378 8.57 18.95 5.70
N LYS A 379 7.50 19.74 5.65
CA LYS A 379 7.34 20.89 6.55
C LYS A 379 7.29 20.45 8.02
N LEU A 380 6.66 19.33 8.32
CA LEU A 380 6.61 18.77 9.68
C LEU A 380 8.02 18.51 10.24
N ILE A 381 8.85 17.84 9.44
CA ILE A 381 10.19 17.41 9.87
C ILE A 381 11.18 18.57 9.92
N PHE A 382 11.11 19.50 8.97
CA PHE A 382 12.07 20.62 8.88
C PHE A 382 11.55 21.93 9.53
N SER A 383 10.48 21.86 10.34
CA SER A 383 9.92 23.02 11.07
C SER A 383 10.77 23.52 12.27
N GLY A 384 11.98 22.97 12.46
CA GLY A 384 12.89 23.37 13.57
C GLY A 384 12.51 22.84 14.96
N ARG A 385 11.49 22.00 15.06
CA ARG A 385 10.98 21.46 16.35
C ARG A 385 11.69 20.17 16.80
N PHE A 386 12.62 19.67 15.99
CA PHE A 386 13.36 18.44 16.29
C PHE A 386 14.61 18.75 17.12
N LYS A 387 14.85 17.92 18.17
CA LYS A 387 16.14 17.90 18.87
C LYS A 387 17.22 17.45 17.90
N GLN A 388 18.44 18.01 18.00
CA GLN A 388 19.57 17.76 17.08
C GLN A 388 19.83 16.27 16.74
N HIS A 389 19.60 15.35 17.69
CA HIS A 389 19.86 13.92 17.52
C HIS A 389 18.86 13.20 16.57
N ASN A 390 17.74 13.82 16.25
CA ASN A 390 16.67 13.22 15.42
C ASN A 390 16.50 13.93 14.07
N THR A 391 17.35 14.94 13.79
CA THR A 391 17.32 15.63 12.49
C THR A 391 17.71 14.68 11.37
N PRO A 392 16.98 14.72 10.23
CA PRO A 392 17.34 13.92 9.08
C PRO A 392 18.75 14.26 8.56
N PRO A 393 19.52 13.28 8.07
CA PRO A 393 20.79 13.53 7.43
C PRO A 393 20.60 14.37 6.14
N ASN A 394 21.65 15.08 5.73
CA ASN A 394 21.58 15.98 4.57
C ASN A 394 21.15 15.28 3.26
N TRP A 395 21.59 14.03 3.05
CA TRP A 395 21.18 13.28 1.86
C TRP A 395 19.66 13.08 1.80
N LEU A 396 19.00 12.86 2.94
CA LEU A 396 17.55 12.69 3.01
C LEU A 396 16.82 14.01 2.72
N LYS A 397 17.39 15.15 3.12
CA LYS A 397 16.90 16.48 2.78
C LYS A 397 16.95 16.72 1.27
N TRP A 398 18.07 16.40 0.63
CA TRP A 398 18.21 16.53 -0.83
C TRP A 398 17.27 15.58 -1.58
N LEU A 399 17.15 14.34 -1.11
CA LEU A 399 16.20 13.39 -1.66
C LEU A 399 14.74 13.86 -1.50
N SER A 400 14.42 14.56 -0.41
CA SER A 400 13.07 15.16 -0.22
C SER A 400 12.80 16.26 -1.23
N TRP A 401 13.77 17.13 -1.52
CA TRP A 401 13.64 18.15 -2.57
C TRP A 401 13.48 17.53 -3.96
N PHE A 402 14.30 16.54 -4.27
CA PHE A 402 14.16 15.78 -5.51
C PHE A 402 12.76 15.13 -5.60
N GLY A 403 12.32 14.44 -4.55
CA GLY A 403 11.02 13.78 -4.50
C GLY A 403 9.86 14.77 -4.66
N LEU A 404 9.88 15.90 -3.95
CA LEU A 404 8.88 16.96 -4.09
C LEU A 404 8.84 17.52 -5.52
N ALA A 405 10.00 17.87 -6.08
CA ALA A 405 10.08 18.40 -7.45
C ALA A 405 9.56 17.37 -8.46
N PHE A 406 10.01 16.11 -8.34
CA PHE A 406 9.61 15.04 -9.26
C PHE A 406 8.10 14.78 -9.21
N ILE A 407 7.55 14.52 -8.01
CA ILE A 407 6.12 14.19 -7.86
C ILE A 407 5.24 15.36 -8.28
N THR A 408 5.64 16.61 -7.95
CA THR A 408 4.87 17.81 -8.32
C THR A 408 4.92 18.06 -9.82
N SER A 409 6.11 18.01 -10.43
CA SER A 409 6.25 18.21 -11.89
C SER A 409 5.47 17.17 -12.68
N PHE A 410 5.51 15.91 -12.21
CA PHE A 410 4.80 14.84 -12.88
C PHE A 410 3.28 14.96 -12.72
N ALA A 411 2.78 15.41 -11.55
CA ALA A 411 1.37 15.69 -11.32
C ALA A 411 0.86 16.86 -12.20
N VAL A 412 1.66 17.93 -12.33
CA VAL A 412 1.34 19.07 -13.20
C VAL A 412 1.33 18.66 -14.66
N LEU A 413 2.33 17.89 -15.09
CA LEU A 413 2.41 17.37 -16.46
C LEU A 413 1.19 16.52 -16.81
N PHE A 414 0.75 15.67 -15.89
CA PHE A 414 -0.46 14.87 -16.09
C PHE A 414 -1.72 15.73 -16.24
N LEU A 415 -1.91 16.71 -15.36
CA LEU A 415 -3.07 17.60 -15.43
C LEU A 415 -3.07 18.38 -16.75
N TYR A 416 -1.91 18.91 -17.15
CA TYR A 416 -1.74 19.57 -18.44
C TYR A 416 -2.09 18.63 -19.59
N TRP A 417 -1.52 17.43 -19.61
CA TRP A 417 -1.76 16.43 -20.66
C TRP A 417 -3.23 16.05 -20.73
N LYS A 418 -3.86 15.78 -19.60
CA LYS A 418 -5.27 15.42 -19.54
C LYS A 418 -6.20 16.53 -20.04
N LEU A 419 -5.91 17.81 -19.70
CA LEU A 419 -6.69 18.95 -20.15
C LEU A 419 -6.48 19.31 -21.63
N SER A 420 -5.31 18.98 -22.20
CA SER A 420 -4.97 19.32 -23.60
C SER A 420 -5.43 18.27 -24.61
N PHE A 421 -5.64 17.01 -24.19
CA PHE A 421 -5.91 15.88 -25.09
C PHE A 421 -7.17 15.09 -24.71
N SER A 422 -7.98 15.51 -23.70
CA SER A 422 -9.35 15.04 -23.45
C SER A 422 -10.36 15.99 -24.06
#